data_f939133bd6f802f272317cdb52b7cc04
#
_entry.id   f939133bd6f802f272317cdb52b7cc04
#
_cell.length_a   1.000
_cell.length_b   1.000
_cell.length_c   1.000
_cell.angle_alpha   90.00
_cell.angle_beta   90.00
_cell.angle_gamma   90.00
#
_symmetry.space_group_name_H-M   'P 1'
#
loop_
_entity.id
_entity.type
_entity.pdbx_description
1 polymer ?
#
loop_
_entity_poly.entity_id
_entity_poly.type
_entity_poly.pdbx_seq_one_letter_code
_entity_poly.pdbx_strand_id
1 'polypeptide(L)'
;MASLTVRKLDDDIKTALKLRAARSGRSVEDEVRVILREAAEASAAPSGTSAPPAASVIPAALRRIGTAAGDRPRVTLIIGGGIAAYKALDLIRRLKDRGCHVRCVLTRAAQQFVTPLAAGALADERCYTDLFDAQSEFDAGHIRLARDCDLIVVAPATADLMAKMAQGHADDLAS
;
A
#
# COMPACT_ATOMS: atom_id res chain seq x y z
N MET A 1 -4.62 27.82 -30.45
CA MET A 1 -3.91 27.83 -29.17
C MET A 1 -4.74 26.99 -28.19
N ALA A 2 -4.12 26.03 -27.51
CA ALA A 2 -4.82 25.24 -26.48
C ALA A 2 -4.87 26.02 -25.18
N SER A 3 -6.01 26.01 -24.48
CA SER A 3 -6.21 26.67 -23.19
C SER A 3 -6.43 25.59 -22.12
N LEU A 4 -5.75 25.73 -20.97
CA LEU A 4 -5.93 24.88 -19.81
C LEU A 4 -6.51 25.70 -18.66
N THR A 5 -7.63 25.25 -18.11
CA THR A 5 -8.25 25.89 -16.94
C THR A 5 -8.19 24.95 -15.74
N VAL A 6 -7.55 25.39 -14.68
CA VAL A 6 -7.51 24.65 -13.40
C VAL A 6 -8.54 25.25 -12.45
N ARG A 7 -9.52 24.43 -12.00
CA ARG A 7 -10.56 24.83 -11.05
C ARG A 7 -10.29 24.20 -9.69
N LYS A 8 -10.69 24.90 -8.61
CA LYS A 8 -10.54 24.43 -7.20
C LYS A 8 -9.08 24.19 -6.80
N LEU A 9 -8.19 25.13 -7.13
CA LEU A 9 -6.83 25.11 -6.62
C LEU A 9 -6.83 25.62 -5.17
N ASP A 10 -6.15 24.89 -4.29
CA ASP A 10 -6.01 25.27 -2.88
C ASP A 10 -5.29 26.62 -2.74
N ASP A 11 -5.72 27.44 -1.77
CA ASP A 11 -5.17 28.79 -1.58
C ASP A 11 -3.68 28.79 -1.24
N ASP A 12 -3.19 27.76 -0.57
CA ASP A 12 -1.77 27.56 -0.26
C ASP A 12 -0.95 27.35 -1.53
N ILE A 13 -1.44 26.51 -2.46
CA ILE A 13 -0.79 26.27 -3.75
C ILE A 13 -0.81 27.54 -4.60
N LYS A 14 -1.92 28.26 -4.60
CA LYS A 14 -2.05 29.53 -5.30
C LYS A 14 -1.07 30.60 -4.78
N THR A 15 -0.88 30.64 -3.46
CA THR A 15 0.07 31.56 -2.82
C THR A 15 1.51 31.16 -3.14
N ALA A 16 1.84 29.87 -3.10
CA ALA A 16 3.15 29.35 -3.47
C ALA A 16 3.51 29.68 -4.93
N LEU A 17 2.55 29.52 -5.86
CA LEU A 17 2.73 29.87 -7.28
C LEU A 17 2.98 31.38 -7.47
N LYS A 18 2.26 32.24 -6.75
CA LYS A 18 2.48 33.71 -6.78
C LYS A 18 3.89 34.07 -6.30
N LEU A 19 4.33 33.49 -5.18
CA LEU A 19 5.67 33.75 -4.64
C LEU A 19 6.77 33.25 -5.59
N ARG A 20 6.58 32.09 -6.23
CA ARG A 20 7.52 31.55 -7.19
C ARG A 20 7.59 32.38 -8.46
N ALA A 21 6.46 32.80 -9.01
CA ALA A 21 6.38 33.71 -10.15
C ALA A 21 7.06 35.05 -9.87
N ALA A 22 6.82 35.66 -8.70
CA ALA A 22 7.47 36.90 -8.28
C ALA A 22 8.99 36.77 -8.17
N ARG A 23 9.52 35.64 -7.64
CA ARG A 23 10.95 35.34 -7.58
C ARG A 23 11.58 35.18 -8.96
N SER A 24 10.85 34.64 -9.90
CA SER A 24 11.29 34.42 -11.29
C SER A 24 11.03 35.61 -12.20
N GLY A 25 10.43 36.69 -11.71
CA GLY A 25 10.09 37.89 -12.51
C GLY A 25 9.08 37.62 -13.63
N ARG A 26 8.21 36.61 -13.47
CA ARG A 26 7.25 36.14 -14.47
C ARG A 26 5.82 36.30 -13.98
N SER A 27 4.86 36.24 -14.91
CA SER A 27 3.46 36.11 -14.53
C SER A 27 3.19 34.74 -13.92
N VAL A 28 2.15 34.61 -13.08
CA VAL A 28 1.74 33.32 -12.51
C VAL A 28 1.39 32.32 -13.61
N GLU A 29 0.78 32.81 -14.70
CA GLU A 29 0.43 31.97 -15.85
C GLU A 29 1.66 31.42 -16.57
N ASP A 30 2.68 32.26 -16.76
CA ASP A 30 3.93 31.82 -17.38
C ASP A 30 4.71 30.85 -16.49
N GLU A 31 4.69 31.06 -15.18
CA GLU A 31 5.33 30.15 -14.23
C GLU A 31 4.65 28.78 -14.22
N VAL A 32 3.32 28.73 -14.25
CA VAL A 32 2.57 27.48 -14.38
C VAL A 32 2.88 26.80 -15.71
N ARG A 33 3.00 27.55 -16.81
CA ARG A 33 3.35 27.01 -18.12
C ARG A 33 4.76 26.39 -18.14
N VAL A 34 5.71 27.00 -17.44
CA VAL A 34 7.07 26.47 -17.28
C VAL A 34 7.04 25.16 -16.47
N ILE A 35 6.34 25.16 -15.33
CA ILE A 35 6.21 23.96 -14.48
C ILE A 35 5.59 22.79 -15.26
N LEU A 36 4.52 23.05 -16.02
CA LEU A 36 3.87 22.03 -16.82
C LEU A 36 4.76 21.53 -17.96
N ARG A 37 5.58 22.40 -18.55
CA ARG A 37 6.54 22.02 -19.58
C ARG A 37 7.64 21.15 -19.00
N GLU A 38 8.24 21.57 -17.89
CA GLU A 38 9.28 20.80 -17.19
C GLU A 38 8.76 19.42 -16.78
N ALA A 39 7.53 19.35 -16.26
CA ALA A 39 6.90 18.08 -15.91
C ALA A 39 6.63 17.18 -17.15
N ALA A 40 6.20 17.76 -18.26
CA ALA A 40 5.96 17.05 -19.51
C ALA A 40 7.27 16.57 -20.14
N GLU A 41 8.33 17.39 -20.13
CA GLU A 41 9.66 17.06 -20.64
C GLU A 41 10.34 16.01 -19.77
N ALA A 42 10.19 16.09 -18.44
CA ALA A 42 10.66 15.04 -17.52
C ALA A 42 9.96 13.69 -17.76
N SER A 43 8.72 13.73 -18.28
CA SER A 43 7.96 12.54 -18.70
C SER A 43 8.29 12.07 -20.12
N ALA A 44 8.84 12.97 -20.96
CA ALA A 44 9.13 12.72 -22.38
C ALA A 44 10.63 12.51 -22.67
N ALA A 45 11.50 12.58 -21.65
CA ALA A 45 12.91 12.29 -21.82
C ALA A 45 13.08 10.82 -22.24
N PRO A 46 13.79 10.54 -23.36
CA PRO A 46 14.04 9.16 -23.76
C PRO A 46 14.83 8.47 -22.65
N SER A 47 14.34 7.32 -22.25
CA SER A 47 14.84 6.40 -21.25
C SER A 47 16.35 6.10 -21.43
N GLY A 48 17.20 6.95 -20.94
CA GLY A 48 18.65 6.81 -20.93
C GLY A 48 19.26 6.69 -19.54
N THR A 49 18.44 6.83 -18.51
CA THR A 49 18.79 6.40 -17.15
C THR A 49 17.54 5.65 -16.66
N SER A 50 17.62 4.33 -16.72
CA SER A 50 16.56 3.46 -16.26
C SER A 50 16.24 3.79 -14.79
N ALA A 51 15.23 4.62 -14.57
CA ALA A 51 14.44 4.46 -13.37
C ALA A 51 13.98 3.00 -13.44
N PRO A 52 14.33 2.15 -12.47
CA PRO A 52 13.90 0.77 -12.52
C PRO A 52 12.36 0.79 -12.60
N PRO A 53 11.74 -0.05 -13.45
CA PRO A 53 10.29 -0.15 -13.49
C PRO A 53 9.80 -0.29 -12.05
N ALA A 54 8.60 0.22 -11.75
CA ALA A 54 8.03 0.20 -10.38
C ALA A 54 8.08 -1.20 -9.71
N ALA A 55 8.37 -2.24 -10.50
CA ALA A 55 8.68 -3.59 -10.06
C ALA A 55 10.08 -3.76 -9.45
N SER A 56 10.98 -2.78 -9.52
CA SER A 56 12.39 -2.92 -9.07
C SER A 56 12.70 -2.15 -7.78
N VAL A 57 11.76 -1.40 -7.22
CA VAL A 57 11.88 -0.87 -5.86
C VAL A 57 11.36 -1.92 -4.85
N ILE A 58 11.75 -3.16 -5.06
CA ILE A 58 11.62 -4.18 -4.03
C ILE A 58 12.80 -3.97 -3.08
N PRO A 59 12.59 -3.61 -1.79
CA PRO A 59 13.68 -3.51 -0.83
C PRO A 59 14.55 -4.77 -0.89
N ALA A 60 15.87 -4.63 -0.68
CA ALA A 60 16.80 -5.77 -0.72
C ALA A 60 16.39 -6.90 0.26
N ALA A 61 15.61 -6.58 1.29
CA ALA A 61 14.96 -7.54 2.18
C ALA A 61 13.98 -8.46 1.44
N LEU A 62 13.23 -7.93 0.46
CA LEU A 62 12.27 -8.71 -0.34
C LEU A 62 12.95 -9.58 -1.41
N ARG A 63 14.21 -9.28 -1.77
CA ARG A 63 15.00 -10.16 -2.65
C ARG A 63 15.45 -11.46 -1.97
N ARG A 64 15.41 -11.52 -0.64
CA ARG A 64 15.74 -12.71 0.13
C ARG A 64 14.54 -13.65 0.33
N ILE A 65 13.33 -13.19 -0.03
CA ILE A 65 12.12 -13.99 0.02
C ILE A 65 12.20 -15.01 -1.13
N GLY A 66 12.39 -16.27 -0.81
CA GLY A 66 12.37 -17.37 -1.79
C GLY A 66 13.72 -17.86 -2.31
N THR A 67 14.83 -17.64 -1.60
CA THR A 67 16.16 -18.15 -2.01
C THR A 67 16.46 -19.58 -1.54
N ALA A 68 15.60 -20.20 -0.74
CA ALA A 68 15.63 -21.63 -0.53
C ALA A 68 14.82 -22.29 -1.67
N ALA A 69 15.49 -23.03 -2.53
CA ALA A 69 14.85 -23.74 -3.63
C ALA A 69 13.75 -24.66 -3.10
N GLY A 70 12.47 -24.26 -3.29
CA GLY A 70 11.29 -25.07 -2.97
C GLY A 70 10.31 -24.48 -1.97
N ASP A 71 10.65 -23.44 -1.22
CA ASP A 71 9.72 -22.84 -0.25
C ASP A 71 9.00 -21.61 -0.86
N ARG A 72 7.66 -21.63 -0.80
CA ARG A 72 6.84 -20.51 -1.30
C ARG A 72 6.93 -19.36 -0.33
N PRO A 73 7.19 -18.10 -0.79
CA PRO A 73 7.20 -16.94 0.09
C PRO A 73 5.87 -16.83 0.86
N ARG A 74 5.96 -16.66 2.17
CA ARG A 74 4.81 -16.57 3.07
C ARG A 74 4.51 -15.12 3.37
N VAL A 75 3.35 -14.66 2.94
CA VAL A 75 2.89 -13.28 3.10
C VAL A 75 1.73 -13.23 4.08
N THR A 76 1.87 -12.49 5.17
CA THR A 76 0.75 -12.14 6.03
C THR A 76 0.15 -10.81 5.54
N LEU A 77 -1.09 -10.88 5.01
CA LEU A 77 -1.83 -9.72 4.51
C LEU A 77 -2.80 -9.22 5.58
N ILE A 78 -2.51 -8.07 6.16
CA ILE A 78 -3.40 -7.37 7.09
C ILE A 78 -4.32 -6.43 6.29
N ILE A 79 -5.63 -6.64 6.41
CA ILE A 79 -6.64 -5.87 5.70
C ILE A 79 -7.30 -4.89 6.67
N GLY A 80 -7.02 -3.60 6.49
CA GLY A 80 -7.62 -2.51 7.26
C GLY A 80 -9.02 -2.15 6.77
N GLY A 81 -9.82 -1.54 7.65
CA GLY A 81 -11.21 -1.17 7.38
C GLY A 81 -11.35 0.14 6.62
N GLY A 82 -11.36 0.08 5.31
CA GLY A 82 -11.62 1.22 4.44
C GLY A 82 -12.26 0.77 3.14
N ILE A 83 -12.80 1.73 2.37
CA ILE A 83 -13.49 1.42 1.11
C ILE A 83 -12.61 0.60 0.14
N ALA A 84 -11.29 0.75 0.18
CA ALA A 84 -10.38 0.01 -0.67
C ALA A 84 -10.16 -1.46 -0.23
N ALA A 85 -10.74 -1.91 0.89
CA ALA A 85 -10.58 -3.29 1.37
C ALA A 85 -11.01 -4.35 0.34
N TYR A 86 -12.00 -4.06 -0.51
CA TYR A 86 -12.42 -4.97 -1.58
C TYR A 86 -11.28 -5.31 -2.56
N LYS A 87 -10.32 -4.39 -2.75
CA LYS A 87 -9.15 -4.63 -3.62
C LYS A 87 -8.18 -5.65 -3.04
N ALA A 88 -8.23 -5.90 -1.74
CA ALA A 88 -7.39 -6.92 -1.10
C ALA A 88 -7.70 -8.32 -1.64
N LEU A 89 -8.95 -8.59 -2.07
CA LEU A 89 -9.31 -9.88 -2.68
C LEU A 89 -8.57 -10.11 -4.01
N ASP A 90 -8.41 -9.07 -4.83
CA ASP A 90 -7.61 -9.14 -6.06
C ASP A 90 -6.10 -9.25 -5.73
N LEU A 91 -5.63 -8.55 -4.69
CA LEU A 91 -4.25 -8.65 -4.23
C LEU A 91 -3.90 -10.07 -3.78
N ILE A 92 -4.79 -10.76 -3.06
CA ILE A 92 -4.61 -12.16 -2.67
C ILE A 92 -4.38 -13.04 -3.92
N ARG A 93 -5.24 -12.91 -4.94
CA ARG A 93 -5.08 -13.66 -6.19
C ARG A 93 -3.73 -13.38 -6.85
N ARG A 94 -3.36 -12.11 -6.99
CA ARG A 94 -2.09 -11.70 -7.62
C ARG A 94 -0.87 -12.19 -6.88
N LEU A 95 -0.90 -12.26 -5.55
CA LEU A 95 0.19 -12.82 -4.75
C LEU A 95 0.28 -14.34 -4.96
N LYS A 96 -0.86 -15.04 -4.98
CA LYS A 96 -0.90 -16.48 -5.25
C LYS A 96 -0.44 -16.81 -6.67
N ASP A 97 -0.83 -16.04 -7.68
CA ASP A 97 -0.36 -16.21 -9.06
C ASP A 97 1.17 -16.06 -9.18
N ARG A 98 1.79 -15.35 -8.23
CA ARG A 98 3.25 -15.24 -8.12
C ARG A 98 3.90 -16.31 -7.25
N GLY A 99 3.13 -17.31 -6.85
CA GLY A 99 3.60 -18.44 -6.05
C GLY A 99 3.70 -18.17 -4.56
N CYS A 100 3.17 -17.04 -4.06
CA CYS A 100 3.17 -16.76 -2.63
C CYS A 100 2.10 -17.58 -1.90
N HIS A 101 2.43 -17.98 -0.66
CA HIS A 101 1.44 -18.44 0.31
C HIS A 101 0.92 -17.22 1.07
N VAL A 102 -0.39 -17.00 1.09
CA VAL A 102 -1.00 -15.80 1.67
C VAL A 102 -1.85 -16.18 2.87
N ARG A 103 -1.59 -15.57 4.02
CA ARG A 103 -2.43 -15.59 5.22
C ARG A 103 -3.11 -14.24 5.39
N CYS A 104 -4.40 -14.24 5.72
CA CYS A 104 -5.17 -13.02 5.85
C CYS A 104 -5.53 -12.73 7.31
N VAL A 105 -5.28 -11.49 7.72
CA VAL A 105 -5.76 -10.92 8.99
C VAL A 105 -6.72 -9.78 8.65
N LEU A 106 -7.96 -9.86 9.11
CA LEU A 106 -8.94 -8.79 8.92
C LEU A 106 -9.16 -8.04 10.24
N THR A 107 -8.99 -6.72 10.19
CA THR A 107 -9.43 -5.88 11.31
C THR A 107 -10.95 -5.94 11.46
N ARG A 108 -11.46 -5.64 12.65
CA ARG A 108 -12.90 -5.57 12.90
C ARG A 108 -13.61 -4.64 11.90
N ALA A 109 -13.00 -3.50 11.58
CA ALA A 109 -13.54 -2.56 10.61
C ALA A 109 -13.50 -3.10 9.17
N ALA A 110 -12.48 -3.90 8.80
CA ALA A 110 -12.40 -4.51 7.48
C ALA A 110 -13.54 -5.48 7.19
N GLN A 111 -14.06 -6.14 8.21
CA GLN A 111 -15.18 -7.08 8.08
C GLN A 111 -16.50 -6.43 7.64
N GLN A 112 -16.60 -5.09 7.69
CA GLN A 112 -17.73 -4.34 7.14
C GLN A 112 -17.67 -4.22 5.60
N PHE A 113 -16.51 -4.49 4.99
CA PHE A 113 -16.29 -4.35 3.55
C PHE A 113 -15.98 -5.69 2.87
N VAL A 114 -15.35 -6.62 3.60
CA VAL A 114 -14.91 -7.93 3.10
C VAL A 114 -15.19 -8.97 4.16
N THR A 115 -15.77 -10.09 3.75
CA THR A 115 -16.05 -11.19 4.69
C THR A 115 -14.79 -12.03 4.93
N PRO A 116 -14.55 -12.53 6.16
CA PRO A 116 -13.48 -13.49 6.44
C PRO A 116 -13.55 -14.73 5.56
N LEU A 117 -14.77 -15.18 5.25
CA LEU A 117 -15.01 -16.32 4.37
C LEU A 117 -14.46 -16.06 2.96
N ALA A 118 -14.72 -14.87 2.38
CA ALA A 118 -14.25 -14.54 1.03
C ALA A 118 -12.72 -14.44 0.97
N ALA A 119 -12.11 -13.80 1.97
CA ALA A 119 -10.65 -13.69 2.05
C ALA A 119 -9.99 -15.05 2.26
N GLY A 120 -10.51 -15.87 3.17
CA GLY A 120 -10.00 -17.21 3.44
C GLY A 120 -10.14 -18.16 2.25
N ALA A 121 -11.28 -18.16 1.56
CA ALA A 121 -11.49 -18.97 0.36
C ALA A 121 -10.50 -18.63 -0.76
N LEU A 122 -10.14 -17.35 -0.92
CA LEU A 122 -9.15 -16.93 -1.91
C LEU A 122 -7.71 -17.25 -1.49
N ALA A 123 -7.43 -17.20 -0.20
CA ALA A 123 -6.11 -17.51 0.35
C ALA A 123 -5.83 -19.01 0.44
N ASP A 124 -6.85 -19.88 0.30
CA ASP A 124 -6.85 -21.31 0.62
C ASP A 124 -6.42 -21.59 2.08
N GLU A 125 -6.73 -20.65 2.96
CA GLU A 125 -6.45 -20.75 4.39
C GLU A 125 -7.49 -19.97 5.18
N ARG A 126 -7.69 -20.30 6.46
CA ARG A 126 -8.61 -19.53 7.30
C ARG A 126 -8.14 -18.09 7.39
N CYS A 127 -9.09 -17.18 7.48
CA CYS A 127 -8.83 -15.78 7.75
C CYS A 127 -8.88 -15.53 9.26
N TYR A 128 -7.90 -14.81 9.78
CA TYR A 128 -7.78 -14.48 11.19
C TYR A 128 -8.47 -13.13 11.47
N THR A 129 -9.29 -13.07 12.50
CA THR A 129 -10.09 -11.88 12.81
C THR A 129 -9.99 -11.43 14.26
N ASP A 130 -9.57 -12.31 15.15
CA ASP A 130 -9.52 -12.07 16.59
C ASP A 130 -8.23 -12.60 17.17
N LEU A 131 -7.69 -11.86 18.16
CA LEU A 131 -6.50 -12.26 18.93
C LEU A 131 -6.79 -13.50 19.81
N PHE A 132 -8.01 -13.61 20.30
CA PHE A 132 -8.48 -14.64 21.24
C PHE A 132 -9.40 -15.68 20.60
N ASP A 133 -9.24 -15.95 19.32
CA ASP A 133 -9.99 -17.02 18.67
C ASP A 133 -9.57 -18.39 19.26
N ALA A 134 -10.52 -19.08 19.89
CA ALA A 134 -10.28 -20.34 20.61
C ALA A 134 -9.59 -21.44 19.77
N GLN A 135 -9.75 -21.41 18.43
CA GLN A 135 -9.05 -22.32 17.53
C GLN A 135 -7.60 -21.93 17.25
N SER A 136 -7.22 -20.67 17.51
CA SER A 136 -5.86 -20.16 17.37
C SER A 136 -5.08 -20.17 18.69
N GLU A 137 -5.75 -20.20 19.85
CA GLU A 137 -5.11 -20.20 21.17
C GLU A 137 -4.29 -21.47 21.44
N PHE A 138 -4.76 -22.63 21.01
CA PHE A 138 -4.06 -23.91 21.20
C PHE A 138 -2.65 -23.93 20.57
N ASP A 139 -2.38 -23.07 19.61
CA ASP A 139 -1.14 -23.04 18.84
C ASP A 139 -0.30 -21.76 18.99
N ALA A 140 -0.62 -20.87 19.92
CA ALA A 140 -0.03 -19.52 19.99
C ALA A 140 -0.09 -18.81 18.60
N GLY A 141 -1.28 -18.81 17.99
CA GLY A 141 -1.50 -18.49 16.58
C GLY A 141 -0.99 -17.11 16.18
N HIS A 142 -1.13 -16.08 17.03
CA HIS A 142 -0.60 -14.73 16.79
C HIS A 142 0.93 -14.70 16.71
N ILE A 143 1.63 -15.48 17.53
CA ILE A 143 3.10 -15.58 17.49
C ILE A 143 3.55 -16.29 16.21
N ARG A 144 2.84 -17.34 15.80
CA ARG A 144 3.14 -18.05 14.55
C ARG A 144 2.85 -17.18 13.32
N LEU A 145 1.78 -16.39 13.31
CA LEU A 145 1.50 -15.45 12.23
C LEU A 145 2.64 -14.48 11.98
N ALA A 146 3.26 -13.98 13.06
CA ALA A 146 4.38 -13.05 12.98
C ALA A 146 5.72 -13.75 12.64
N ARG A 147 5.96 -14.94 13.18
CA ARG A 147 7.24 -15.66 13.01
C ARG A 147 7.30 -16.47 11.72
N ASP A 148 6.18 -17.03 11.29
CA ASP A 148 6.10 -17.91 10.12
C ASP A 148 5.77 -17.13 8.85
N CYS A 149 6.10 -15.86 8.76
CA CYS A 149 5.95 -15.07 7.54
C CYS A 149 7.29 -14.46 7.11
N ASP A 150 7.45 -14.32 5.81
CA ASP A 150 8.62 -13.68 5.20
C ASP A 150 8.34 -12.19 4.96
N LEU A 151 7.06 -11.80 4.91
CA LEU A 151 6.61 -10.43 4.69
C LEU A 151 5.25 -10.19 5.31
N ILE A 152 5.10 -9.05 5.98
CA ILE A 152 3.81 -8.50 6.41
C ILE A 152 3.45 -7.35 5.48
N VAL A 153 2.24 -7.42 4.91
CA VAL A 153 1.68 -6.37 4.03
C VAL A 153 0.40 -5.85 4.67
N VAL A 154 0.30 -4.53 4.83
CA VAL A 154 -0.91 -3.87 5.31
C VAL A 154 -1.59 -3.17 4.14
N ALA A 155 -2.72 -3.69 3.67
CA ALA A 155 -3.43 -3.14 2.52
C ALA A 155 -4.95 -3.44 2.56
N PRO A 156 -5.80 -2.39 2.66
CA PRO A 156 -5.44 -0.98 2.82
C PRO A 156 -4.93 -0.68 4.23
N ALA A 157 -3.95 0.21 4.35
CA ALA A 157 -3.54 0.79 5.61
C ALA A 157 -4.45 1.99 5.93
N THR A 158 -5.22 1.90 7.02
CA THR A 158 -6.02 3.04 7.50
C THR A 158 -5.19 3.95 8.38
N ALA A 159 -5.60 5.23 8.49
CA ALA A 159 -4.94 6.18 9.37
C ALA A 159 -4.93 5.70 10.83
N ASP A 160 -6.04 5.11 11.30
CA ASP A 160 -6.14 4.50 12.62
C ASP A 160 -5.09 3.41 12.83
N LEU A 161 -5.00 2.44 11.91
CA LEU A 161 -4.03 1.35 12.01
C LEU A 161 -2.59 1.86 11.94
N MET A 162 -2.31 2.84 11.09
CA MET A 162 -0.99 3.47 11.02
C MET A 162 -0.64 4.21 12.32
N ALA A 163 -1.61 4.91 12.92
CA ALA A 163 -1.41 5.60 14.20
C ALA A 163 -1.14 4.60 15.34
N LYS A 164 -1.89 3.50 15.42
CA LYS A 164 -1.66 2.43 16.39
C LYS A 164 -0.25 1.85 16.26
N MET A 165 0.15 1.47 15.06
CA MET A 165 1.49 0.94 14.79
C MET A 165 2.59 1.93 15.15
N ALA A 166 2.42 3.23 14.84
CA ALA A 166 3.40 4.27 15.14
C ALA A 166 3.54 4.55 16.65
N GLN A 167 2.48 4.34 17.41
CA GLN A 167 2.44 4.59 18.85
C GLN A 167 2.69 3.32 19.70
N GLY A 168 2.84 2.17 19.05
CA GLY A 168 3.06 0.89 19.73
C GLY A 168 1.82 0.36 20.47
N HIS A 169 0.62 0.72 19.98
CA HIS A 169 -0.61 0.11 20.48
C HIS A 169 -0.78 -1.29 19.89
N ALA A 170 -0.99 -2.27 20.73
CA ALA A 170 -1.19 -3.68 20.39
C ALA A 170 -2.48 -4.20 21.03
N ASP A 171 -3.61 -3.59 20.65
CA ASP A 171 -4.93 -3.86 21.20
C ASP A 171 -5.78 -4.81 20.34
N ASP A 172 -5.28 -5.16 19.15
CA ASP A 172 -5.90 -6.15 18.27
C ASP A 172 -4.84 -7.00 17.53
N LEU A 173 -5.29 -8.00 16.77
CA LEU A 173 -4.39 -8.91 16.04
C LEU A 173 -3.60 -8.22 14.92
N ALA A 174 -4.01 -7.05 14.49
CA ALA A 174 -3.43 -6.33 13.33
C ALA A 174 -2.40 -5.26 13.73
N SER A 175 -2.37 -4.87 15.00
CA SER A 175 -1.53 -3.78 15.53
C SER A 175 -0.35 -4.26 16.40
#